data_e01e61cc78ef5574cb63827cbe88784d
#
_entry.id   e01e61cc78ef5574cb63827cbe88784d
#
_cell.length_a   1.000
_cell.length_b   1.000
_cell.length_c   1.000
_cell.angle_alpha   90.00
_cell.angle_beta   90.00
_cell.angle_gamma   90.00
#
_symmetry.space_group_name_H-M   'P 1'
#
loop_
_entity.id
_entity.type
_entity.pdbx_description
1 polymer ?
#
loop_
_entity_poly.entity_id
_entity_poly.type
_entity_poly.pdbx_seq_one_letter_code
_entity_poly.pdbx_strand_id
1 'polypeptide(L)'
;MPAHILSIGEAMVELAPAGAGLWRAGYAGDTFNTAWYAKRLLGAGAHVAYGSVIGTDRISQDFADFVSAQGIVTSTLRNHPERTMGLYMIALHNGERSFSYWRGQSAARTLADDVDWLTQICTGRDYIHLSGITLAILAPDARTRLFTALAHARAAGSVIVFDTNQRPRLWESHQIMCDTLHRAALVADIVLPSFDEESQSFGDTSPMATIDRYRAFGPKAVIVKNGADPVQAWTTTTGSITHAPQHTPPVDSTAAGDSFGAAIIAGLVRGQPWDRILMDACTLAAQVISHSGALVPQIFTEDTI
;
A
#
# COMPACT_ATOMS: atom_id res chain seq x y z
N MET A 1 -14.82 -9.43 17.73
CA MET A 1 -15.33 -8.23 17.01
C MET A 1 -14.58 -8.14 15.69
N PRO A 2 -15.19 -7.66 14.60
CA PRO A 2 -14.46 -7.41 13.35
C PRO A 2 -13.29 -6.46 13.55
N ALA A 3 -12.15 -6.73 12.92
CA ALA A 3 -10.99 -5.86 13.00
C ALA A 3 -11.21 -4.54 12.23
N HIS A 4 -10.66 -3.44 12.73
CA HIS A 4 -10.71 -2.13 12.11
C HIS A 4 -9.38 -1.82 11.42
N ILE A 5 -9.39 -1.79 10.10
CA ILE A 5 -8.21 -1.57 9.25
C ILE A 5 -8.36 -0.22 8.55
N LEU A 6 -7.31 0.60 8.55
CA LEU A 6 -7.22 1.83 7.78
C LEU A 6 -6.02 1.74 6.84
N SER A 7 -6.24 1.92 5.55
CA SER A 7 -5.15 2.14 4.58
C SER A 7 -5.16 3.60 4.15
N ILE A 8 -3.99 4.29 4.23
CA ILE A 8 -3.88 5.74 4.01
C ILE A 8 -2.98 6.03 2.82
N GLY A 9 -3.44 6.84 1.88
CA GLY A 9 -2.60 7.30 0.77
C GLY A 9 -3.38 7.91 -0.38
N GLU A 10 -2.83 7.83 -1.59
CA GLU A 10 -3.43 8.38 -2.80
C GLU A 10 -4.01 7.28 -3.68
N ALA A 11 -5.28 7.44 -4.04
CA ALA A 11 -5.87 6.78 -5.20
C ALA A 11 -5.95 7.78 -6.36
N MET A 12 -5.76 7.28 -7.57
CA MET A 12 -5.78 8.07 -8.79
C MET A 12 -6.78 7.48 -9.78
N VAL A 13 -7.24 8.32 -10.69
CA VAL A 13 -7.90 7.86 -11.91
C VAL A 13 -6.87 7.16 -12.78
N GLU A 14 -7.14 5.93 -13.18
CA GLU A 14 -6.36 5.18 -14.15
C GLU A 14 -7.00 5.27 -15.51
N LEU A 15 -6.24 5.64 -16.53
CA LEU A 15 -6.65 5.52 -17.93
C LEU A 15 -5.81 4.42 -18.59
N ALA A 16 -6.42 3.27 -18.84
CA ALA A 16 -5.81 2.12 -19.49
C ALA A 16 -6.24 2.03 -20.96
N PRO A 17 -5.38 1.63 -21.92
CA PRO A 17 -5.74 1.47 -23.30
C PRO A 17 -6.89 0.45 -23.47
N ALA A 18 -7.90 0.81 -24.25
CA ALA A 18 -9.03 -0.07 -24.60
C ALA A 18 -9.08 -0.42 -26.09
N GLY A 19 -8.01 -0.14 -26.85
CA GLY A 19 -7.92 -0.34 -28.30
C GLY A 19 -8.54 0.81 -29.11
N ALA A 20 -8.20 0.90 -30.39
CA ALA A 20 -8.75 1.88 -31.33
C ALA A 20 -8.68 3.36 -30.85
N GLY A 21 -7.67 3.72 -30.06
CA GLY A 21 -7.53 5.07 -29.50
C GLY A 21 -8.46 5.38 -28.33
N LEU A 22 -9.20 4.39 -27.84
CA LEU A 22 -10.07 4.52 -26.67
C LEU A 22 -9.32 4.21 -25.37
N TRP A 23 -9.81 4.78 -24.28
CA TRP A 23 -9.31 4.59 -22.93
C TRP A 23 -10.42 4.09 -22.01
N ARG A 24 -10.10 3.12 -21.18
CA ARG A 24 -10.97 2.68 -20.09
C ARG A 24 -10.54 3.39 -18.82
N ALA A 25 -11.46 4.09 -18.18
CA ALA A 25 -11.24 4.67 -16.88
C ALA A 25 -11.42 3.61 -15.79
N GLY A 26 -10.57 3.70 -14.74
CA GLY A 26 -10.61 2.90 -13.53
C GLY A 26 -10.00 3.70 -12.39
N TYR A 27 -9.84 3.04 -11.24
CA TYR A 27 -9.20 3.62 -10.06
C TYR A 27 -8.16 2.67 -9.52
N ALA A 28 -6.97 3.19 -9.22
CA ALA A 28 -5.90 2.44 -8.59
C ALA A 28 -4.98 3.37 -7.78
N GLY A 29 -4.20 2.77 -6.90
CA GLY A 29 -3.21 3.39 -6.05
C GLY A 29 -2.72 2.34 -5.06
N ASP A 30 -1.45 2.32 -4.72
CA ASP A 30 -0.86 1.24 -3.93
C ASP A 30 -1.62 0.95 -2.63
N THR A 31 -1.87 1.99 -1.83
CA THR A 31 -2.61 1.84 -0.57
C THR A 31 -4.09 1.53 -0.78
N PHE A 32 -4.70 2.01 -1.88
CA PHE A 32 -6.07 1.66 -2.24
C PHE A 32 -6.16 0.20 -2.70
N ASN A 33 -5.21 -0.26 -3.51
CA ASN A 33 -5.12 -1.65 -3.93
C ASN A 33 -5.01 -2.57 -2.71
N THR A 34 -4.13 -2.23 -1.73
CA THR A 34 -4.00 -2.97 -0.47
C THR A 34 -5.33 -3.01 0.30
N ALA A 35 -6.05 -1.88 0.42
CA ALA A 35 -7.37 -1.85 1.07
C ALA A 35 -8.38 -2.75 0.35
N TRP A 36 -8.40 -2.72 -0.99
CA TRP A 36 -9.29 -3.50 -1.82
C TRP A 36 -9.06 -5.01 -1.66
N TYR A 37 -7.79 -5.45 -1.73
CA TYR A 37 -7.44 -6.86 -1.53
C TYR A 37 -7.71 -7.31 -0.08
N ALA A 38 -7.38 -6.48 0.91
CA ALA A 38 -7.67 -6.78 2.31
C ALA A 38 -9.18 -6.97 2.56
N LYS A 39 -10.03 -6.12 1.94
CA LYS A 39 -11.49 -6.27 2.03
C LYS A 39 -11.98 -7.55 1.38
N ARG A 40 -11.43 -7.95 0.23
CA ARG A 40 -11.77 -9.22 -0.44
C ARG A 40 -11.36 -10.43 0.39
N LEU A 41 -10.18 -10.40 0.99
CA LEU A 41 -9.68 -11.50 1.83
C LEU A 41 -10.45 -11.66 3.13
N LEU A 42 -10.90 -10.57 3.74
CA LEU A 42 -11.47 -10.56 5.09
C LEU A 42 -13.01 -10.53 5.11
N GLY A 43 -13.65 -10.12 4.01
CA GLY A 43 -15.12 -10.06 3.91
C GLY A 43 -15.76 -9.31 5.07
N ALA A 44 -16.69 -9.95 5.77
CA ALA A 44 -17.36 -9.43 6.96
C ALA A 44 -16.48 -9.47 8.23
N GLY A 45 -15.33 -10.16 8.19
CA GLY A 45 -14.41 -10.27 9.34
C GLY A 45 -13.66 -8.98 9.67
N ALA A 46 -13.72 -7.96 8.80
CA ALA A 46 -13.07 -6.66 9.05
C ALA A 46 -13.86 -5.48 8.47
N HIS A 47 -13.73 -4.34 9.15
CA HIS A 47 -14.09 -3.02 8.66
C HIS A 47 -12.85 -2.39 8.03
N VAL A 48 -12.72 -2.50 6.71
CA VAL A 48 -11.61 -1.89 5.97
C VAL A 48 -12.02 -0.49 5.54
N ALA A 49 -11.26 0.51 5.94
CA ALA A 49 -11.46 1.93 5.61
C ALA A 49 -10.32 2.42 4.70
N TYR A 50 -10.63 3.37 3.83
CA TYR A 50 -9.64 4.04 3.00
C TYR A 50 -9.53 5.52 3.37
N GLY A 51 -8.35 5.95 3.86
CA GLY A 51 -8.05 7.32 4.27
C GLY A 51 -7.37 8.08 3.13
N SER A 52 -8.05 9.06 2.56
CA SER A 52 -7.50 9.89 1.49
C SER A 52 -8.20 11.26 1.43
N VAL A 53 -7.64 12.18 0.64
CA VAL A 53 -8.32 13.42 0.28
C VAL A 53 -8.61 13.38 -1.21
N ILE A 54 -9.87 13.62 -1.57
CA ILE A 54 -10.40 13.67 -2.93
C ILE A 54 -10.98 15.05 -3.22
N GLY A 55 -11.44 15.31 -4.43
CA GLY A 55 -12.10 16.57 -4.76
C GLY A 55 -13.59 16.60 -4.42
N THR A 56 -14.23 17.69 -4.84
CA THR A 56 -15.70 17.86 -4.84
C THR A 56 -16.30 17.65 -6.23
N ASP A 57 -15.46 17.37 -7.22
CA ASP A 57 -15.85 17.15 -8.60
C ASP A 57 -16.50 15.77 -8.81
N ARG A 58 -17.13 15.59 -9.98
CA ARG A 58 -17.88 14.38 -10.31
C ARG A 58 -16.99 13.11 -10.29
N ILE A 59 -15.74 13.20 -10.77
CA ILE A 59 -14.82 12.06 -10.80
C ILE A 59 -14.46 11.61 -9.37
N SER A 60 -14.25 12.57 -8.47
CA SER A 60 -14.00 12.30 -7.05
C SER A 60 -15.21 11.65 -6.37
N GLN A 61 -16.43 12.07 -6.73
CA GLN A 61 -17.66 11.45 -6.22
C GLN A 61 -17.83 10.03 -6.77
N ASP A 62 -17.59 9.82 -8.07
CA ASP A 62 -17.64 8.49 -8.69
C ASP A 62 -16.62 7.52 -8.04
N PHE A 63 -15.46 8.02 -7.65
CA PHE A 63 -14.49 7.24 -6.87
C PHE A 63 -15.04 6.86 -5.47
N ALA A 64 -15.63 7.81 -4.74
CA ALA A 64 -16.20 7.52 -3.42
C ALA A 64 -17.32 6.48 -3.53
N ASP A 65 -18.19 6.58 -4.55
CA ASP A 65 -19.24 5.62 -4.84
C ASP A 65 -18.65 4.24 -5.19
N PHE A 66 -17.59 4.21 -6.00
CA PHE A 66 -16.87 2.99 -6.34
C PHE A 66 -16.29 2.31 -5.08
N VAL A 67 -15.59 3.07 -4.21
CA VAL A 67 -15.02 2.56 -2.94
C VAL A 67 -16.13 1.96 -2.05
N SER A 68 -17.24 2.68 -1.91
CA SER A 68 -18.41 2.22 -1.13
C SER A 68 -18.99 0.93 -1.71
N ALA A 69 -19.13 0.82 -3.04
CA ALA A 69 -19.61 -0.38 -3.72
C ALA A 69 -18.68 -1.60 -3.54
N GLN A 70 -17.38 -1.38 -3.25
CA GLN A 70 -16.46 -2.46 -2.88
C GLN A 70 -16.60 -2.89 -1.40
N GLY A 71 -17.49 -2.27 -0.63
CA GLY A 71 -17.68 -2.53 0.80
C GLY A 71 -16.56 -1.96 1.68
N ILE A 72 -15.81 -0.99 1.17
CA ILE A 72 -14.78 -0.26 1.90
C ILE A 72 -15.41 1.00 2.52
N VAL A 73 -15.07 1.30 3.78
CA VAL A 73 -15.60 2.44 4.52
C VAL A 73 -15.06 3.74 3.95
N THR A 74 -15.97 4.66 3.58
CA THR A 74 -15.65 5.95 2.95
C THR A 74 -15.73 7.14 3.89
N SER A 75 -16.19 6.97 5.13
CA SER A 75 -16.24 8.07 6.13
C SER A 75 -14.86 8.62 6.52
N THR A 76 -13.79 7.98 6.05
CA THR A 76 -12.40 8.40 6.18
C THR A 76 -11.87 9.10 4.91
N LEU A 77 -12.73 9.36 3.92
CA LEU A 77 -12.43 10.26 2.81
C LEU A 77 -12.78 11.71 3.20
N ARG A 78 -11.91 12.65 2.87
CA ARG A 78 -12.12 14.09 3.04
C ARG A 78 -12.14 14.77 1.67
N ASN A 79 -13.05 15.72 1.49
CA ASN A 79 -13.12 16.51 0.27
C ASN A 79 -12.27 17.77 0.36
N HIS A 80 -11.49 18.04 -0.69
CA HIS A 80 -10.79 19.30 -0.87
C HIS A 80 -11.61 20.21 -1.80
N PRO A 81 -11.84 21.49 -1.46
CA PRO A 81 -12.75 22.36 -2.21
C PRO A 81 -12.22 22.74 -3.61
N GLU A 82 -10.89 22.75 -3.82
CA GLU A 82 -10.28 23.29 -5.03
C GLU A 82 -9.45 22.26 -5.82
N ARG A 83 -9.09 21.12 -5.20
CA ARG A 83 -8.26 20.10 -5.85
C ARG A 83 -9.10 18.88 -6.21
N THR A 84 -8.70 18.21 -7.27
CA THR A 84 -9.28 16.93 -7.69
C THR A 84 -8.32 15.77 -7.43
N MET A 85 -8.74 14.56 -7.76
CA MET A 85 -7.88 13.37 -7.71
C MET A 85 -6.71 13.47 -8.68
N GLY A 86 -5.63 12.77 -8.37
CA GLY A 86 -4.57 12.53 -9.34
C GLY A 86 -5.04 11.63 -10.49
N LEU A 87 -4.35 11.70 -11.62
CA LEU A 87 -4.61 10.88 -12.81
C LEU A 87 -3.31 10.29 -13.32
N TYR A 88 -3.36 9.07 -13.82
CA TYR A 88 -2.30 8.53 -14.67
C TYR A 88 -2.84 7.82 -15.88
N MET A 89 -2.03 7.79 -16.94
CA MET A 89 -2.33 7.08 -18.17
C MET A 89 -1.29 6.00 -18.41
N ILE A 90 -1.74 4.84 -18.84
CA ILE A 90 -0.89 3.73 -19.27
C ILE A 90 -0.78 3.79 -20.79
N ALA A 91 0.41 3.97 -21.33
CA ALA A 91 0.68 3.81 -22.75
C ALA A 91 1.39 2.48 -23.00
N LEU A 92 1.02 1.80 -24.08
CA LEU A 92 1.67 0.58 -24.56
C LEU A 92 2.49 0.91 -25.80
N HIS A 93 3.79 0.65 -25.75
CA HIS A 93 4.67 0.76 -26.90
C HIS A 93 5.48 -0.53 -27.05
N ASN A 94 5.29 -1.25 -28.16
CA ASN A 94 5.94 -2.54 -28.44
C ASN A 94 5.76 -3.59 -27.30
N GLY A 95 4.61 -3.58 -26.62
CA GLY A 95 4.33 -4.48 -25.49
C GLY A 95 4.84 -3.96 -24.14
N GLU A 96 5.67 -2.91 -24.11
CA GLU A 96 6.13 -2.29 -22.88
C GLU A 96 5.16 -1.20 -22.39
N ARG A 97 4.94 -1.15 -21.10
CA ARG A 97 4.11 -0.14 -20.44
C ARG A 97 4.93 1.09 -20.04
N SER A 98 4.40 2.25 -20.36
CA SER A 98 4.88 3.52 -19.82
C SER A 98 3.74 4.26 -19.14
N PHE A 99 4.08 5.09 -18.16
CA PHE A 99 3.10 5.80 -17.33
C PHE A 99 3.34 7.29 -17.41
N SER A 100 2.26 8.03 -17.66
CA SER A 100 2.25 9.49 -17.58
C SER A 100 1.35 9.91 -16.42
N TYR A 101 1.82 10.85 -15.57
CA TYR A 101 1.17 11.22 -14.33
C TYR A 101 0.77 12.69 -14.28
N TRP A 102 -0.45 12.96 -13.84
CA TRP A 102 -0.96 14.29 -13.48
C TRP A 102 -1.42 14.25 -12.02
N ARG A 103 -0.44 14.27 -11.10
CA ARG A 103 -0.68 14.19 -9.65
C ARG A 103 -0.01 15.30 -8.84
N GLY A 104 0.69 16.24 -9.50
CA GLY A 104 1.43 17.31 -8.82
C GLY A 104 0.54 18.25 -7.98
N GLN A 105 -0.75 18.33 -8.29
CA GLN A 105 -1.75 19.15 -7.60
C GLN A 105 -2.92 18.32 -7.06
N SER A 106 -2.75 17.00 -6.92
CA SER A 106 -3.83 16.14 -6.42
C SER A 106 -4.26 16.53 -5.01
N ALA A 107 -5.55 16.30 -4.70
CA ALA A 107 -6.10 16.55 -3.38
C ALA A 107 -5.40 15.71 -2.30
N ALA A 108 -4.99 14.47 -2.61
CA ALA A 108 -4.29 13.59 -1.69
C ALA A 108 -2.98 14.16 -1.14
N ARG A 109 -2.35 15.13 -1.83
CA ARG A 109 -1.16 15.83 -1.31
C ARG A 109 -1.44 16.66 -0.06
N THR A 110 -2.73 16.94 0.25
CA THR A 110 -3.20 17.66 1.45
C THR A 110 -3.67 16.73 2.57
N LEU A 111 -3.36 15.43 2.47
CA LEU A 111 -3.85 14.39 3.37
C LEU A 111 -3.55 14.68 4.85
N ALA A 112 -2.42 15.28 5.15
CA ALA A 112 -2.03 15.59 6.53
C ALA A 112 -2.10 17.09 6.87
N ASP A 113 -2.86 17.89 6.13
CA ASP A 113 -3.03 19.33 6.41
C ASP A 113 -4.06 19.57 7.52
N ASP A 114 -5.08 18.71 7.62
CA ASP A 114 -6.07 18.73 8.68
C ASP A 114 -5.69 17.72 9.78
N VAL A 115 -5.12 18.22 10.87
CA VAL A 115 -4.61 17.40 11.98
C VAL A 115 -5.73 16.72 12.75
N ASP A 116 -6.87 17.40 12.94
CA ASP A 116 -7.99 16.86 13.70
C ASP A 116 -8.62 15.68 12.94
N TRP A 117 -8.88 15.86 11.65
CA TRP A 117 -9.36 14.78 10.79
C TRP A 117 -8.37 13.61 10.73
N LEU A 118 -7.08 13.89 10.55
CA LEU A 118 -6.05 12.85 10.48
C LEU A 118 -5.99 12.04 11.79
N THR A 119 -6.04 12.71 12.92
CA THR A 119 -6.07 12.06 14.24
C THR A 119 -7.33 11.22 14.40
N GLN A 120 -8.49 11.77 14.02
CA GLN A 120 -9.76 11.07 14.09
C GLN A 120 -9.77 9.78 13.27
N ILE A 121 -9.29 9.81 12.03
CA ILE A 121 -9.30 8.61 11.17
C ILE A 121 -8.33 7.54 11.64
N CYS A 122 -7.23 7.91 12.31
CA CYS A 122 -6.25 6.98 12.89
C CYS A 122 -6.70 6.37 14.22
N THR A 123 -7.64 6.99 14.92
CA THR A 123 -8.08 6.55 16.25
C THR A 123 -8.91 5.27 16.17
N GLY A 124 -8.66 4.32 17.10
CA GLY A 124 -9.45 3.09 17.24
C GLY A 124 -9.26 2.09 16.08
N ARG A 125 -8.11 2.14 15.40
CA ARG A 125 -7.74 1.17 14.37
C ARG A 125 -6.89 0.07 14.96
N ASP A 126 -7.17 -1.18 14.57
CA ASP A 126 -6.31 -2.31 14.92
C ASP A 126 -5.06 -2.31 14.03
N TYR A 127 -5.24 -1.99 12.74
CA TYR A 127 -4.15 -1.90 11.77
C TYR A 127 -4.24 -0.61 10.97
N ILE A 128 -3.09 0.05 10.78
CA ILE A 128 -2.95 1.21 9.87
C ILE A 128 -1.86 0.89 8.86
N HIS A 129 -2.23 0.91 7.58
CA HIS A 129 -1.30 0.69 6.46
C HIS A 129 -1.02 2.00 5.73
N LEU A 130 0.24 2.20 5.37
CA LEU A 130 0.69 3.29 4.49
C LEU A 130 1.91 2.84 3.70
N SER A 131 2.29 3.64 2.70
CA SER A 131 3.46 3.37 1.87
C SER A 131 4.43 4.54 1.79
N GLY A 132 5.61 4.28 1.20
CA GLY A 132 6.56 5.32 0.84
C GLY A 132 5.97 6.35 -0.13
N ILE A 133 5.08 5.95 -1.05
CA ILE A 133 4.37 6.89 -1.93
C ILE A 133 3.51 7.87 -1.13
N THR A 134 2.81 7.39 -0.08
CA THR A 134 2.04 8.26 0.81
C THR A 134 2.91 9.37 1.39
N LEU A 135 4.13 9.02 1.81
CA LEU A 135 5.09 10.00 2.36
C LEU A 135 5.66 10.92 1.28
N ALA A 136 5.97 10.36 0.10
CA ALA A 136 6.59 11.09 -1.00
C ALA A 136 5.73 12.23 -1.56
N ILE A 137 4.40 12.07 -1.56
CA ILE A 137 3.48 13.10 -2.05
C ILE A 137 3.24 14.24 -1.07
N LEU A 138 3.57 14.05 0.21
CA LEU A 138 3.34 15.04 1.26
C LEU A 138 4.50 16.05 1.36
N ALA A 139 4.17 17.28 1.75
CA ALA A 139 5.16 18.27 2.15
C ALA A 139 5.89 17.85 3.45
N PRO A 140 7.12 18.33 3.71
CA PRO A 140 7.93 17.91 4.87
C PRO A 140 7.23 18.06 6.23
N ASP A 141 6.50 19.15 6.43
CA ASP A 141 5.72 19.40 7.64
C ASP A 141 4.50 18.48 7.74
N ALA A 142 3.84 18.17 6.62
CA ALA A 142 2.74 17.23 6.53
C ALA A 142 3.20 15.79 6.86
N ARG A 143 4.40 15.37 6.42
CA ARG A 143 5.01 14.10 6.84
C ARG A 143 5.19 14.04 8.35
N THR A 144 5.62 15.15 8.96
CA THR A 144 5.80 15.21 10.42
C THR A 144 4.46 15.07 11.16
N ARG A 145 3.39 15.72 10.67
CA ARG A 145 2.03 15.55 11.23
C ARG A 145 1.54 14.11 11.11
N LEU A 146 1.76 13.47 9.96
CA LEU A 146 1.40 12.06 9.77
C LEU A 146 2.16 11.14 10.72
N PHE A 147 3.48 11.29 10.87
CA PHE A 147 4.25 10.50 11.83
C PHE A 147 3.76 10.68 13.28
N THR A 148 3.37 11.91 13.66
CA THR A 148 2.81 12.17 14.99
C THR A 148 1.48 11.42 15.19
N ALA A 149 0.57 11.45 14.21
CA ALA A 149 -0.69 10.74 14.28
C ALA A 149 -0.49 9.21 14.35
N LEU A 150 0.44 8.67 13.55
CA LEU A 150 0.78 7.23 13.58
C LEU A 150 1.41 6.82 14.91
N ALA A 151 2.31 7.63 15.48
CA ALA A 151 2.91 7.35 16.78
C ALA A 151 1.85 7.34 17.91
N HIS A 152 0.89 8.26 17.89
CA HIS A 152 -0.24 8.27 18.82
C HIS A 152 -1.12 7.02 18.66
N ALA A 153 -1.48 6.66 17.43
CA ALA A 153 -2.27 5.46 17.16
C ALA A 153 -1.54 4.19 17.63
N ARG A 154 -0.22 4.08 17.35
CA ARG A 154 0.61 2.98 17.81
C ARG A 154 0.65 2.89 19.34
N ALA A 155 0.83 4.02 20.03
CA ALA A 155 0.80 4.08 21.49
C ALA A 155 -0.56 3.67 22.07
N ALA A 156 -1.64 3.88 21.31
CA ALA A 156 -3.00 3.43 21.67
C ALA A 156 -3.29 1.96 21.30
N GLY A 157 -2.33 1.24 20.70
CA GLY A 157 -2.41 -0.20 20.42
C GLY A 157 -2.57 -0.57 18.95
N SER A 158 -2.64 0.40 18.04
CA SER A 158 -2.68 0.12 16.60
C SER A 158 -1.36 -0.50 16.12
N VAL A 159 -1.43 -1.46 15.20
CA VAL A 159 -0.26 -2.02 14.49
C VAL A 159 -0.05 -1.22 13.21
N ILE A 160 1.13 -0.61 13.05
CA ILE A 160 1.47 0.19 11.87
C ILE A 160 2.21 -0.70 10.86
N VAL A 161 1.64 -0.84 9.65
CA VAL A 161 2.21 -1.62 8.53
C VAL A 161 2.69 -0.65 7.47
N PHE A 162 3.98 -0.68 7.17
CA PHE A 162 4.62 0.24 6.24
C PHE A 162 5.24 -0.51 5.06
N ASP A 163 4.74 -0.25 3.85
CA ASP A 163 5.37 -0.67 2.60
C ASP A 163 6.34 0.42 2.12
N THR A 164 7.61 0.08 1.91
CA THR A 164 8.63 1.08 1.53
C THR A 164 8.36 1.71 0.17
N ASN A 165 7.91 0.96 -0.82
CA ASN A 165 7.43 1.40 -2.14
C ASN A 165 8.02 2.77 -2.56
N GLN A 166 9.34 2.81 -2.78
CA GLN A 166 10.18 4.00 -2.67
C GLN A 166 9.89 5.09 -3.70
N ARG A 167 9.75 4.73 -4.97
CA ARG A 167 9.50 5.66 -6.11
C ARG A 167 10.38 6.91 -6.09
N PRO A 168 11.71 6.81 -6.31
CA PRO A 168 12.66 7.92 -6.15
C PRO A 168 12.28 9.23 -6.86
N ARG A 169 11.56 9.14 -8.00
CA ARG A 169 11.14 10.32 -8.79
C ARG A 169 10.09 11.21 -8.09
N LEU A 170 9.47 10.74 -7.01
CA LEU A 170 8.47 11.51 -6.25
C LEU A 170 9.08 12.35 -5.14
N TRP A 171 10.35 12.13 -4.81
CA TRP A 171 11.02 12.75 -3.68
C TRP A 171 11.85 13.97 -4.10
N GLU A 172 12.04 14.89 -3.17
CA GLU A 172 12.84 16.10 -3.35
C GLU A 172 14.33 15.77 -3.60
N SER A 173 14.83 14.70 -2.98
CA SER A 173 16.15 14.14 -3.18
C SER A 173 16.23 12.71 -2.68
N HIS A 174 17.23 11.96 -3.14
CA HIS A 174 17.54 10.61 -2.66
C HIS A 174 17.77 10.58 -1.14
N GLN A 175 18.51 11.54 -0.59
CA GLN A 175 18.78 11.62 0.85
C GLN A 175 17.49 11.82 1.65
N ILE A 176 16.60 12.74 1.22
CA ILE A 176 15.30 12.97 1.88
C ILE A 176 14.44 11.70 1.83
N MET A 177 14.46 10.97 0.73
CA MET A 177 13.77 9.68 0.62
C MET A 177 14.30 8.71 1.68
N CYS A 178 15.61 8.45 1.70
CA CYS A 178 16.22 7.50 2.63
C CYS A 178 15.96 7.87 4.10
N ASP A 179 16.15 9.14 4.45
CA ASP A 179 15.90 9.62 5.83
C ASP A 179 14.43 9.48 6.23
N THR A 180 13.51 9.74 5.28
CA THR A 180 12.08 9.64 5.53
C THR A 180 11.64 8.18 5.69
N LEU A 181 12.16 7.25 4.89
CA LEU A 181 11.91 5.82 5.01
C LEU A 181 12.41 5.28 6.36
N HIS A 182 13.59 5.70 6.81
CA HIS A 182 14.11 5.37 8.14
C HIS A 182 13.20 5.93 9.26
N ARG A 183 12.72 7.17 9.13
CA ARG A 183 11.76 7.76 10.09
C ARG A 183 10.44 6.99 10.11
N ALA A 184 9.96 6.52 8.97
CA ALA A 184 8.76 5.68 8.90
C ALA A 184 8.97 4.35 9.61
N ALA A 185 10.15 3.72 9.47
CA ALA A 185 10.49 2.48 10.15
C ALA A 185 10.49 2.62 11.68
N LEU A 186 10.82 3.81 12.24
CA LEU A 186 10.76 4.07 13.69
C LEU A 186 9.33 4.01 14.25
N VAL A 187 8.33 4.37 13.45
CA VAL A 187 6.91 4.35 13.87
C VAL A 187 6.17 3.09 13.41
N ALA A 188 6.77 2.29 12.52
CA ALA A 188 6.18 1.07 12.02
C ALA A 188 6.39 -0.11 13.00
N ASP A 189 5.42 -1.01 13.07
CA ASP A 189 5.57 -2.33 13.68
C ASP A 189 5.98 -3.39 12.67
N ILE A 190 5.57 -3.21 11.41
CA ILE A 190 5.85 -4.13 10.31
C ILE A 190 6.34 -3.31 9.11
N VAL A 191 7.48 -3.71 8.54
CA VAL A 191 8.06 -3.07 7.35
C VAL A 191 8.11 -4.08 6.22
N LEU A 192 7.64 -3.67 5.04
CA LEU A 192 7.52 -4.51 3.83
C LEU A 192 8.40 -3.97 2.69
N PRO A 193 9.73 -4.06 2.76
CA PRO A 193 10.62 -3.56 1.71
C PRO A 193 10.66 -4.49 0.50
N SER A 194 11.06 -3.94 -0.67
CA SER A 194 11.39 -4.67 -1.89
C SER A 194 12.90 -4.66 -2.08
N PHE A 195 13.54 -5.82 -2.15
CA PHE A 195 15.00 -5.94 -2.14
C PHE A 195 15.69 -5.18 -3.27
N ASP A 196 15.13 -5.21 -4.47
CA ASP A 196 15.64 -4.48 -5.62
C ASP A 196 15.68 -2.96 -5.39
N GLU A 197 14.62 -2.38 -4.81
CA GLU A 197 14.57 -0.96 -4.43
C GLU A 197 15.56 -0.64 -3.31
N GLU A 198 15.66 -1.51 -2.30
CA GLU A 198 16.56 -1.32 -1.14
C GLU A 198 18.03 -1.45 -1.54
N SER A 199 18.36 -2.41 -2.40
CA SER A 199 19.70 -2.57 -2.96
C SER A 199 20.14 -1.33 -3.74
N GLN A 200 19.26 -0.77 -4.58
CA GLN A 200 19.55 0.43 -5.36
C GLN A 200 19.72 1.69 -4.50
N SER A 201 18.90 1.83 -3.47
CA SER A 201 18.85 3.07 -2.67
C SER A 201 19.80 3.07 -1.48
N PHE A 202 20.03 1.92 -0.86
CA PHE A 202 20.86 1.82 0.35
C PHE A 202 22.13 0.99 0.17
N GLY A 203 22.29 0.33 -1.00
CA GLY A 203 23.43 -0.52 -1.26
C GLY A 203 23.39 -1.87 -0.52
N ASP A 204 22.19 -2.30 -0.07
CA ASP A 204 22.03 -3.60 0.58
C ASP A 204 22.45 -4.73 -0.39
N THR A 205 23.31 -5.64 0.09
CA THR A 205 23.86 -6.69 -0.74
C THR A 205 23.07 -8.00 -0.70
N SER A 206 22.08 -8.08 0.19
CA SER A 206 21.20 -9.25 0.35
C SER A 206 19.89 -8.84 1.06
N PRO A 207 18.81 -9.62 0.91
CA PRO A 207 17.59 -9.40 1.69
C PRO A 207 17.84 -9.43 3.21
N MET A 208 18.81 -10.22 3.68
CA MET A 208 19.18 -10.25 5.10
C MET A 208 19.83 -8.91 5.53
N ALA A 209 20.67 -8.29 4.70
CA ALA A 209 21.21 -6.96 4.99
C ALA A 209 20.10 -5.91 5.12
N THR A 210 19.08 -5.97 4.27
CA THR A 210 17.88 -5.13 4.39
C THR A 210 17.14 -5.37 5.71
N ILE A 211 16.95 -6.64 6.08
CA ILE A 211 16.34 -7.01 7.37
C ILE A 211 17.14 -6.39 8.53
N ASP A 212 18.45 -6.59 8.56
CA ASP A 212 19.30 -6.12 9.66
C ASP A 212 19.30 -4.59 9.77
N ARG A 213 19.29 -3.89 8.65
CA ARG A 213 19.19 -2.43 8.61
C ARG A 213 17.85 -1.94 9.20
N TYR A 214 16.72 -2.52 8.79
CA TYR A 214 15.42 -2.09 9.32
C TYR A 214 15.19 -2.52 10.77
N ARG A 215 15.71 -3.66 11.20
CA ARG A 215 15.64 -4.10 12.60
C ARG A 215 16.23 -3.09 13.58
N ALA A 216 17.24 -2.33 13.17
CA ALA A 216 17.84 -1.29 13.99
C ALA A 216 16.87 -0.16 14.38
N PHE A 217 15.74 0.01 13.65
CA PHE A 217 14.70 0.98 13.95
C PHE A 217 13.59 0.45 14.85
N GLY A 218 13.59 -0.85 15.20
CA GLY A 218 12.73 -1.45 16.23
C GLY A 218 11.36 -1.96 15.76
N PRO A 219 11.10 -2.26 14.48
CA PRO A 219 9.87 -2.95 14.07
C PRO A 219 9.83 -4.37 14.66
N LYS A 220 8.62 -4.91 14.80
CA LYS A 220 8.39 -6.29 15.26
C LYS A 220 8.56 -7.32 14.15
N ALA A 221 8.43 -6.90 12.89
CA ALA A 221 8.65 -7.73 11.72
C ALA A 221 9.20 -6.91 10.54
N VAL A 222 10.10 -7.53 9.77
CA VAL A 222 10.59 -7.03 8.48
C VAL A 222 10.43 -8.16 7.48
N ILE A 223 9.68 -7.91 6.39
CA ILE A 223 9.39 -8.91 5.36
C ILE A 223 9.88 -8.36 4.02
N VAL A 224 10.99 -8.89 3.51
CA VAL A 224 11.65 -8.44 2.29
C VAL A 224 11.09 -9.20 1.10
N LYS A 225 10.33 -8.50 0.27
CA LYS A 225 9.85 -8.98 -1.04
C LYS A 225 11.05 -9.06 -1.99
N ASN A 226 11.16 -10.13 -2.79
CA ASN A 226 12.35 -10.39 -3.61
C ASN A 226 12.00 -10.87 -5.03
N GLY A 227 10.99 -10.28 -5.65
CA GLY A 227 10.54 -10.65 -6.98
C GLY A 227 10.10 -12.11 -7.05
N ALA A 228 10.74 -12.88 -7.93
CA ALA A 228 10.51 -14.34 -8.08
C ALA A 228 11.37 -15.18 -7.13
N ASP A 229 12.34 -14.59 -6.46
CA ASP A 229 13.24 -15.24 -5.51
C ASP A 229 12.58 -15.37 -4.12
N PRO A 230 13.16 -16.19 -3.22
CA PRO A 230 12.59 -16.39 -1.89
C PRO A 230 12.41 -15.09 -1.11
N VAL A 231 11.21 -14.91 -0.58
CA VAL A 231 10.90 -13.88 0.43
C VAL A 231 11.65 -14.23 1.71
N GLN A 232 12.37 -13.26 2.27
CA GLN A 232 13.00 -13.39 3.57
C GLN A 232 12.32 -12.48 4.59
N ALA A 233 12.05 -13.02 5.75
CA ALA A 233 11.40 -12.29 6.83
C ALA A 233 12.14 -12.52 8.16
N TRP A 234 12.01 -11.55 9.04
CA TRP A 234 12.38 -11.68 10.44
C TRP A 234 11.26 -11.11 11.31
N THR A 235 10.97 -11.81 12.38
CA THR A 235 9.99 -11.36 13.37
C THR A 235 10.51 -11.54 14.78
N THR A 236 10.01 -10.74 15.71
CA THR A 236 10.37 -10.85 17.15
C THR A 236 9.90 -12.18 17.77
N THR A 237 8.92 -12.84 17.21
CA THR A 237 8.30 -14.07 17.76
C THR A 237 8.89 -15.34 17.18
N THR A 238 9.28 -15.34 15.89
CA THR A 238 9.69 -16.57 15.17
C THR A 238 11.16 -16.52 14.77
N GLY A 239 11.80 -15.35 14.77
CA GLY A 239 13.13 -15.17 14.20
C GLY A 239 13.10 -15.09 12.68
N SER A 240 14.12 -15.62 12.01
CA SER A 240 14.23 -15.60 10.54
C SER A 240 13.38 -16.70 9.90
N ILE A 241 12.70 -16.34 8.82
CA ILE A 241 11.82 -17.20 8.03
C ILE A 241 12.15 -16.96 6.56
N THR A 242 12.13 -18.03 5.75
CA THR A 242 12.27 -17.94 4.29
C THR A 242 11.15 -18.71 3.63
N HIS A 243 10.52 -18.10 2.63
CA HIS A 243 9.49 -18.77 1.83
C HIS A 243 9.79 -18.59 0.34
N ALA A 244 9.89 -19.70 -0.39
CA ALA A 244 10.06 -19.68 -1.84
C ALA A 244 8.68 -19.57 -2.52
N PRO A 245 8.41 -18.49 -3.29
CA PRO A 245 7.17 -18.36 -4.01
C PRO A 245 7.08 -19.40 -5.13
N GLN A 246 5.86 -19.77 -5.52
CA GLN A 246 5.65 -20.55 -6.72
C GLN A 246 6.03 -19.72 -7.95
N HIS A 247 6.85 -20.28 -8.82
CA HIS A 247 7.22 -19.62 -10.08
C HIS A 247 5.97 -19.39 -10.94
N THR A 248 5.68 -18.12 -11.22
CA THR A 248 4.54 -17.71 -12.04
C THR A 248 5.01 -16.69 -13.07
N PRO A 249 4.93 -16.98 -14.38
CA PRO A 249 5.25 -16.00 -15.41
C PRO A 249 4.31 -14.81 -15.30
N PRO A 250 4.83 -13.57 -15.16
CA PRO A 250 3.97 -12.41 -14.99
C PRO A 250 3.33 -11.99 -16.31
N VAL A 251 2.02 -11.78 -16.29
CA VAL A 251 1.26 -11.05 -17.31
C VAL A 251 1.36 -9.54 -17.04
N ASP A 252 1.26 -9.17 -15.76
CA ASP A 252 1.30 -7.80 -15.29
C ASP A 252 1.72 -7.76 -13.82
N SER A 253 2.83 -7.11 -13.50
CA SER A 253 3.33 -7.03 -12.12
C SER A 253 2.66 -5.94 -11.27
N THR A 254 1.68 -5.22 -11.83
CA THR A 254 0.95 -4.16 -11.10
C THR A 254 0.24 -4.75 -9.89
N ALA A 255 0.35 -4.07 -8.76
CA ALA A 255 -0.25 -4.44 -7.46
C ALA A 255 0.24 -5.78 -6.85
N ALA A 256 1.33 -6.38 -7.34
CA ALA A 256 1.92 -7.55 -6.69
C ALA A 256 2.29 -7.26 -5.23
N GLY A 257 3.02 -6.16 -4.97
CA GLY A 257 3.39 -5.72 -3.62
C GLY A 257 2.18 -5.35 -2.77
N ASP A 258 1.20 -4.67 -3.37
CA ASP A 258 -0.02 -4.20 -2.69
C ASP A 258 -0.87 -5.40 -2.21
N SER A 259 -1.06 -6.39 -3.08
CA SER A 259 -1.79 -7.63 -2.75
C SER A 259 -1.03 -8.46 -1.71
N PHE A 260 0.29 -8.54 -1.82
CA PHE A 260 1.14 -9.17 -0.81
C PHE A 260 0.93 -8.51 0.56
N GLY A 261 1.01 -7.18 0.64
CA GLY A 261 0.78 -6.41 1.87
C GLY A 261 -0.62 -6.65 2.45
N ALA A 262 -1.64 -6.72 1.59
CA ALA A 262 -3.01 -7.05 2.00
C ALA A 262 -3.13 -8.45 2.63
N ALA A 263 -2.45 -9.45 2.07
CA ALA A 263 -2.42 -10.80 2.62
C ALA A 263 -1.69 -10.87 3.96
N ILE A 264 -0.58 -10.11 4.13
CA ILE A 264 0.08 -9.97 5.43
C ILE A 264 -0.91 -9.44 6.47
N ILE A 265 -1.62 -8.34 6.18
CA ILE A 265 -2.62 -7.76 7.10
C ILE A 265 -3.73 -8.77 7.39
N ALA A 266 -4.25 -9.45 6.38
CA ALA A 266 -5.32 -10.43 6.53
C ALA A 266 -4.91 -11.62 7.41
N GLY A 267 -3.69 -12.12 7.23
CA GLY A 267 -3.14 -13.20 8.06
C GLY A 267 -2.96 -12.79 9.52
N LEU A 268 -2.51 -11.56 9.77
CA LEU A 268 -2.39 -11.00 11.12
C LEU A 268 -3.76 -10.86 11.80
N VAL A 269 -4.77 -10.35 11.09
CA VAL A 269 -6.16 -10.26 11.60
C VAL A 269 -6.71 -11.62 11.98
N ARG A 270 -6.37 -12.67 11.22
CA ARG A 270 -6.78 -14.05 11.47
C ARG A 270 -5.95 -14.75 12.55
N GLY A 271 -4.90 -14.11 13.07
CA GLY A 271 -3.97 -14.71 14.04
C GLY A 271 -3.20 -15.91 13.49
N GLN A 272 -2.93 -15.93 12.19
CA GLN A 272 -2.21 -17.02 11.55
C GLN A 272 -0.71 -17.03 11.93
N PRO A 273 -0.04 -18.18 11.93
CA PRO A 273 1.40 -18.25 12.09
C PRO A 273 2.12 -17.66 10.86
N TRP A 274 3.31 -17.12 11.05
CA TRP A 274 4.05 -16.37 10.02
C TRP A 274 4.35 -17.18 8.76
N ASP A 275 4.63 -18.49 8.89
CA ASP A 275 4.86 -19.35 7.71
C ASP A 275 3.62 -19.40 6.80
N ARG A 276 2.43 -19.50 7.41
CA ARG A 276 1.16 -19.47 6.68
C ARG A 276 0.90 -18.11 6.07
N ILE A 277 1.16 -17.03 6.81
CA ILE A 277 1.01 -15.64 6.32
C ILE A 277 1.86 -15.41 5.07
N LEU A 278 3.14 -15.80 5.11
CA LEU A 278 4.05 -15.63 3.98
C LEU A 278 3.63 -16.46 2.76
N MET A 279 3.20 -17.70 2.99
CA MET A 279 2.69 -18.57 1.93
C MET A 279 1.46 -17.95 1.25
N ASP A 280 0.47 -17.50 2.03
CA ASP A 280 -0.75 -16.90 1.51
C ASP A 280 -0.44 -15.58 0.76
N ALA A 281 0.51 -14.77 1.26
CA ALA A 281 0.93 -13.52 0.63
C ALA A 281 1.62 -13.77 -0.72
N CYS A 282 2.53 -14.74 -0.80
CA CYS A 282 3.18 -15.13 -2.05
C CYS A 282 2.17 -15.71 -3.05
N THR A 283 1.24 -16.54 -2.59
CA THR A 283 0.19 -17.14 -3.42
C THR A 283 -0.70 -16.07 -4.04
N LEU A 284 -1.17 -15.11 -3.23
CA LEU A 284 -2.02 -14.02 -3.73
C LEU A 284 -1.26 -13.15 -4.74
N ALA A 285 -0.02 -12.77 -4.44
CA ALA A 285 0.79 -11.98 -5.37
C ALA A 285 1.00 -12.72 -6.71
N ALA A 286 1.27 -14.03 -6.69
CA ALA A 286 1.40 -14.87 -7.88
C ALA A 286 0.09 -14.92 -8.70
N GLN A 287 -1.06 -15.03 -8.05
CA GLN A 287 -2.38 -14.97 -8.72
C GLN A 287 -2.61 -13.59 -9.34
N VAL A 288 -2.28 -12.51 -8.66
CA VAL A 288 -2.46 -11.15 -9.17
C VAL A 288 -1.62 -10.92 -10.42
N ILE A 289 -0.32 -11.26 -10.39
CA ILE A 289 0.56 -11.04 -11.54
C ILE A 289 0.21 -11.90 -12.77
N SER A 290 -0.60 -12.94 -12.63
CA SER A 290 -1.08 -13.75 -13.75
C SER A 290 -2.23 -13.11 -14.52
N HIS A 291 -2.69 -11.93 -14.09
CA HIS A 291 -3.78 -11.18 -14.70
C HIS A 291 -3.34 -9.75 -15.03
N SER A 292 -4.14 -9.06 -15.86
CA SER A 292 -3.88 -7.66 -16.20
C SER A 292 -4.64 -6.69 -15.29
N GLY A 293 -3.99 -5.61 -14.88
CA GLY A 293 -4.57 -4.53 -14.07
C GLY A 293 -4.27 -4.64 -12.57
N ALA A 294 -4.52 -3.54 -11.86
CA ALA A 294 -4.19 -3.44 -10.43
C ALA A 294 -5.20 -4.18 -9.54
N LEU A 295 -6.47 -4.19 -9.91
CA LEU A 295 -7.54 -4.86 -9.17
C LEU A 295 -8.02 -6.07 -9.98
N VAL A 296 -7.86 -7.27 -9.44
CA VAL A 296 -8.12 -8.55 -10.12
C VAL A 296 -9.26 -9.29 -9.41
N PRO A 297 -10.54 -8.94 -9.66
CA PRO A 297 -11.66 -9.60 -8.99
C PRO A 297 -11.81 -11.08 -9.35
N GLN A 298 -11.29 -11.52 -10.49
CA GLN A 298 -11.41 -12.88 -11.01
C GLN A 298 -10.74 -13.94 -10.13
N ILE A 299 -9.78 -13.55 -9.29
CA ILE A 299 -9.10 -14.49 -8.37
C ILE A 299 -9.91 -14.79 -7.11
N PHE A 300 -10.99 -14.04 -6.88
CA PHE A 300 -11.95 -14.27 -5.80
C PHE A 300 -13.21 -14.91 -6.37
N THR A 301 -13.25 -16.22 -6.47
CA THR A 301 -14.46 -16.97 -6.83
C THR A 301 -15.45 -17.00 -5.67
N GLU A 302 -16.75 -17.26 -5.95
CA GLU A 302 -17.81 -17.29 -4.91
C GLU A 302 -17.53 -18.29 -3.78
N ASP A 303 -16.63 -19.26 -3.99
CA ASP A 303 -16.23 -20.26 -2.98
C ASP A 303 -15.13 -19.77 -2.02
N THR A 304 -14.65 -18.53 -2.17
CA THR A 304 -13.51 -17.98 -1.38
C THR A 304 -13.95 -16.91 -0.36
N ILE A 305 -15.26 -16.65 -0.24
CA ILE A 305 -15.82 -15.63 0.66
C ILE A 305 -16.46 -16.29 1.90
#